data_eaa6ffe6b0f03b54f00f034f24beca6b
#
_entry.id   eaa6ffe6b0f03b54f00f034f24beca6b
#
_cell.length_a   1.000
_cell.length_b   1.000
_cell.length_c   1.000
_cell.angle_alpha   90.00
_cell.angle_beta   90.00
_cell.angle_gamma   90.00
#
_symmetry.space_group_name_H-M   'P 1'
#
loop_
_entity.id
_entity.type
_entity.pdbx_description
1 polymer ?
#
loop_
_entity_poly.entity_id
_entity_poly.type
_entity_poly.pdbx_seq_one_letter_code
_entity_poly.pdbx_strand_id
1 'polypeptide(L)' 'MLSIRLSRIGKKKQPFYRVVVIDKRCPRDGRFVEIVGSYNPLKNPPEVKLDSERVKHWLGHGAQPSDTVRTFIRKQKIA' A
#
# COMPACT_ATOMS: atom_id res chain seq x y z
N MET A 1 -3.08 10.59 -12.01
CA MET A 1 -2.63 10.86 -10.64
C MET A 1 -2.38 9.56 -9.91
N LEU A 2 -1.21 9.40 -9.36
CA LEU A 2 -0.85 8.17 -8.66
C LEU A 2 -1.29 8.20 -7.21
N SER A 3 -1.72 7.05 -6.71
CA SER A 3 -2.03 6.88 -5.29
C SER A 3 -1.40 5.60 -4.76
N ILE A 4 -1.14 5.58 -3.46
CA ILE A 4 -0.65 4.41 -2.76
C ILE A 4 -1.74 3.96 -1.81
N ARG A 5 -2.23 2.74 -1.98
CA ARG A 5 -3.34 2.26 -1.19
C ARG A 5 -3.27 0.76 -0.96
N LEU A 6 -4.15 0.27 -0.10
CA LEU A 6 -4.27 -1.16 0.15
C LEU A 6 -5.17 -1.81 -0.89
N SER A 7 -4.75 -2.96 -1.36
CA SER A 7 -5.55 -3.82 -2.23
C SER A 7 -5.81 -5.13 -1.49
N ARG A 8 -7.08 -5.46 -1.32
CA ARG A 8 -7.45 -6.70 -0.63
C ARG A 8 -7.19 -7.91 -1.50
N ILE A 9 -6.47 -8.87 -0.96
CA ILE A 9 -6.27 -10.19 -1.56
C ILE A 9 -6.53 -11.24 -0.48
N GLY A 10 -6.60 -12.50 -0.88
CA GLY A 10 -6.80 -13.58 0.08
C GLY A 10 -8.24 -14.05 0.11
N LYS A 11 -8.52 -14.97 1.02
CA LYS A 11 -9.80 -15.64 1.13
C LYS A 11 -10.77 -14.88 2.03
N LYS A 12 -12.05 -15.27 1.97
CA LYS A 12 -13.15 -14.62 2.65
C LYS A 12 -12.93 -14.43 4.15
N LYS A 13 -12.29 -15.38 4.82
CA LYS A 13 -12.04 -15.34 6.27
C LYS A 13 -10.59 -15.07 6.62
N GLN A 14 -9.76 -14.84 5.60
CA GLN A 14 -8.33 -14.58 5.79
C GLN A 14 -7.93 -13.38 4.95
N PRO A 15 -8.33 -12.17 5.36
CA PRO A 15 -7.98 -10.98 4.60
C PRO A 15 -6.48 -10.74 4.65
N PHE A 16 -5.94 -10.43 3.50
CA PHE A 16 -4.56 -10.06 3.34
C PHE A 16 -4.51 -8.89 2.38
N TYR A 17 -3.65 -7.93 2.63
CA TYR A 17 -3.60 -6.72 1.82
C TYR A 17 -2.22 -6.51 1.26
N ARG A 18 -2.18 -5.98 0.04
CA ARG A 18 -0.95 -5.46 -0.54
C ARG A 18 -1.01 -3.95 -0.58
N VAL A 19 0.12 -3.32 -0.32
CA VAL A 19 0.26 -1.87 -0.51
C VAL A 19 0.72 -1.66 -1.94
N VAL A 20 -0.12 -1.01 -2.73
CA VAL A 20 0.10 -0.88 -4.17
C VAL A 20 0.08 0.57 -4.60
N VAL A 21 0.84 0.87 -5.65
CA VAL A 21 0.79 2.14 -6.36
C VAL A 21 -0.12 1.95 -7.56
N ILE A 22 -1.13 2.80 -7.69
CA ILE A 22 -2.11 2.70 -8.77
C ILE A 22 -2.43 4.09 -9.30
N ASP A 23 -2.68 4.16 -10.61
CA ASP A 23 -3.14 5.39 -11.24
C ASP A 23 -4.66 5.48 -11.10
N LYS A 24 -5.16 6.57 -10.53
CA LYS A 24 -6.60 6.78 -10.35
C LYS A 24 -7.38 6.79 -11.67
N ARG A 25 -6.71 7.00 -12.78
CA ARG A 25 -7.34 6.97 -14.10
C ARG A 25 -7.66 5.56 -14.54
N CYS A 26 -6.98 4.56 -13.98
CA CYS A 26 -7.22 3.18 -14.33
C CYS A 26 -8.55 2.70 -13.74
N PRO A 27 -9.28 1.84 -14.47
CA PRO A 27 -10.48 1.24 -13.94
C PRO A 27 -10.20 0.48 -12.64
N ARG A 28 -11.25 0.21 -11.89
CA ARG A 28 -11.18 -0.51 -10.63
C ARG A 28 -10.42 -1.83 -10.72
N ASP A 29 -10.53 -2.50 -11.86
CA ASP A 29 -9.81 -3.74 -12.16
C ASP A 29 -8.46 -3.44 -12.80
N GLY A 30 -8.05 -2.19 -12.73
CA GLY A 30 -6.84 -1.71 -13.35
C GLY A 30 -5.58 -2.34 -12.80
N ARG A 31 -4.56 -2.30 -13.62
CA ARG A 31 -3.27 -2.85 -13.27
C ARG A 31 -2.58 -1.96 -12.26
N PHE A 32 -1.93 -2.60 -11.29
CA PHE A 32 -1.06 -1.87 -10.39
C PHE A 32 0.17 -1.39 -11.14
N VAL A 33 0.64 -0.19 -10.80
CA VAL A 33 1.91 0.29 -11.29
C VAL A 33 3.03 -0.51 -10.61
N GLU A 34 2.92 -0.69 -9.29
CA GLU A 34 3.91 -1.43 -8.53
C GLU A 34 3.33 -1.87 -7.19
N ILE A 35 3.82 -2.99 -6.67
CA ILE A 35 3.51 -3.44 -5.32
C ILE A 35 4.68 -3.03 -4.43
N VAL A 36 4.41 -2.21 -3.42
CA VAL A 36 5.46 -1.65 -2.56
C VAL A 36 5.43 -2.17 -1.13
N GLY A 37 4.52 -3.10 -0.82
CA GLY A 37 4.48 -3.67 0.51
C GLY A 37 3.30 -4.61 0.70
N SER A 38 3.14 -5.05 1.94
CA SER A 38 2.04 -5.93 2.32
C SER A 38 1.62 -5.66 3.75
N TYR A 39 0.37 -6.03 4.06
CA TYR A 39 -0.21 -5.87 5.39
C TYR A 39 -0.98 -7.14 5.74
N ASN A 40 -0.65 -7.73 6.86
CA ASN A 40 -1.33 -8.91 7.37
C ASN A 40 -1.98 -8.59 8.72
N PRO A 41 -3.29 -8.31 8.75
CA PRO A 41 -3.97 -7.98 10.01
C PRO A 41 -4.24 -9.19 10.89
N LEU A 42 -4.06 -10.40 10.38
CA LEU A 42 -4.31 -11.63 11.14
C LEU A 42 -3.21 -11.96 12.11
N LYS A 43 -2.03 -11.40 11.92
CA LYS A 43 -0.94 -11.59 12.87
C LYS A 43 -1.12 -10.68 14.10
N ASN A 44 -0.66 -11.13 15.22
CA ASN A 44 -0.72 -10.36 16.46
C ASN A 44 0.71 -10.14 17.01
N PRO A 45 1.24 -8.91 16.91
CA PRO A 45 0.61 -7.73 16.33
C PRO A 45 0.54 -7.82 14.81
N PRO A 46 -0.36 -7.04 14.18
CA PRO A 46 -0.45 -7.03 12.72
C PRO A 46 0.88 -6.71 12.07
N GLU A 47 1.18 -7.43 11.00
CA GLU A 47 2.44 -7.25 10.29
C GLU A 47 2.26 -6.31 9.11
N VAL A 48 3.09 -5.27 9.05
CA VAL A 48 3.14 -4.35 7.92
C VAL A 48 4.56 -4.35 7.39
N LYS A 49 4.71 -4.67 6.12
CA LYS A 49 6.01 -4.62 5.44
C LYS A 49 5.91 -3.61 4.31
N LEU A 50 6.79 -2.63 4.31
CA LEU A 50 6.87 -1.62 3.26
C LEU A 50 8.29 -1.56 2.73
N ASP A 51 8.41 -1.47 1.41
CA ASP A 51 9.69 -1.19 0.78
C ASP A 51 9.92 0.32 0.85
N SER A 52 10.70 0.75 1.81
CA SER A 52 10.88 2.17 2.10
C SER A 52 11.45 2.93 0.90
N GLU A 53 12.38 2.34 0.17
CA GLU A 53 12.97 3.00 -0.99
C GLU A 53 11.93 3.24 -2.08
N ARG A 54 11.10 2.23 -2.36
CA ARG A 54 10.07 2.36 -3.39
C ARG A 54 8.96 3.30 -2.96
N VAL A 55 8.56 3.25 -1.70
CA VAL A 55 7.56 4.17 -1.17
C VAL A 55 8.05 5.62 -1.31
N LYS A 56 9.29 5.87 -0.91
CA LYS A 56 9.88 7.21 -1.05
C LYS A 56 9.96 7.65 -2.50
N HIS A 57 10.32 6.73 -3.39
CA HIS A 57 10.38 7.01 -4.82
C HIS A 57 9.03 7.53 -5.34
N TRP A 58 7.95 6.81 -5.04
CA TRP A 58 6.63 7.20 -5.51
C TRP A 58 6.09 8.43 -4.82
N LEU A 59 6.38 8.62 -3.53
CA LEU A 59 6.02 9.86 -2.84
C LEU A 59 6.72 11.06 -3.48
N GLY A 60 7.98 10.90 -3.87
CA GLY A 60 8.73 11.92 -4.58
C GLY A 60 8.17 12.23 -5.96
N HIS A 61 7.42 11.31 -6.55
CA HIS A 61 6.74 11.50 -7.83
C HIS A 61 5.29 11.98 -7.68
N GLY A 62 4.90 12.39 -6.48
CA GLY A 62 3.58 12.94 -6.24
C GLY A 62 2.49 11.92 -5.95
N ALA A 63 2.83 10.66 -5.72
CA ALA A 63 1.86 9.66 -5.34
C ALA A 63 1.27 10.01 -3.98
N GLN A 64 -0.06 9.90 -3.86
CA GLN A 64 -0.75 10.27 -2.61
C GLN A 64 -1.15 9.02 -1.84
N PRO A 65 -0.65 8.85 -0.62
CA PRO A 65 -1.02 7.71 0.20
C PRO A 65 -2.43 7.85 0.77
N SER A 66 -3.15 6.73 0.87
CA SER A 66 -4.42 6.71 1.59
C SER A 66 -4.15 6.95 3.09
N ASP A 67 -5.20 7.24 3.85
CA ASP A 67 -5.04 7.49 5.29
C ASP A 67 -4.40 6.31 6.01
N THR A 68 -4.81 5.10 5.68
CA THR A 68 -4.24 3.90 6.29
C THR A 68 -2.76 3.74 5.94
N VAL A 69 -2.41 3.92 4.67
CA VAL A 69 -1.02 3.84 4.22
C VAL A 69 -0.19 4.95 4.85
N ARG A 70 -0.75 6.14 4.97
CA ARG A 70 -0.06 7.25 5.63
C ARG A 70 0.30 6.91 7.07
N THR A 71 -0.60 6.26 7.78
CA THR A 71 -0.35 5.80 9.15
C THR A 71 0.81 4.80 9.18
N PHE A 72 0.84 3.87 8.24
CA PHE A 72 1.94 2.90 8.15
C PHE A 72 3.28 3.58 7.87
N ILE A 73 3.28 4.56 6.98
CA ILE A 73 4.49 5.33 6.66
C ILE A 73 5.03 6.03 7.90
N ARG A 74 4.15 6.63 8.69
CA ARG A 74 4.55 7.30 9.93
C ARG A 74 5.12 6.32 10.95
N LYS A 75 4.47 5.17 11.13
CA LYS A 75 4.92 4.17 12.09
C LYS A 75 6.30 3.62 11.75
N GLN A 76 6.60 3.50 10.47
CA GLN A 76 7.88 2.98 10.01
C GLN A 76 8.90 4.09 9.74
N LYS A 77 8.53 5.33 9.98
CA LYS A 77 9.40 6.50 9.82
C LYS A 77 10.01 6.58 8.42
N ILE A 78 9.23 6.25 7.40
CA ILE A 78 9.70 6.27 6.02
C ILE A 78 9.74 7.69 5.48
N ALA A 79 8.79 8.53 5.85
CA ALA A 79 8.73 9.90 5.34
C ALA A 79 8.10 10.84 6.37
#